data_4a0108afe7b0bf4046e155ef930c15dc
#
_entry.id   4a0108afe7b0bf4046e155ef930c15dc
#
_cell.length_a   1.000
_cell.length_b   1.000
_cell.length_c   1.000
_cell.angle_alpha   90.00
_cell.angle_beta   90.00
_cell.angle_gamma   90.00
#
_symmetry.space_group_name_H-M   'P 1'
#
loop_
_entity.id
_entity.type
_entity.pdbx_description
1 polymer ?
#
loop_
_entity_poly.entity_id
_entity_poly.type
_entity_poly.pdbx_seq_one_letter_code
_entity_poly.pdbx_strand_id
1 'polypeptide(L)'
;DARKELGNWTQTDYDDTKWMPAERVSIPSGTLRAQMMPGMKVTETLKPVSIQKMGDKYIMDTGQNLAGWVRFRIKGQAGDSIRLHFAERLESDGEIFTKNLRDAHCTDIYVVSGREPQGATWAPRFVYHGFRYVEISGYPDAKTEDFVVEVVEDEMDHTGSFSCSDKTLNQVVRNAFWGIRSNYKGMPVDCPQRNERQPWLGDHAMGCWGESMFFDNHAMYNKWARDIREAQREDGCIPDVAPAYWNYYSDNVTWPATLPLICDMLFTNYGDMRPIEDNYPAIKKWVSHIREYYMTKDYIITKDKYGDWCV
;
A
#
# COMPACT_ATOMS: atom_id res chain seq x y z
N ASP A 1 -2.19 18.99 -14.28
CA ASP A 1 -1.96 20.10 -15.21
C ASP A 1 -2.27 21.41 -14.48
N ALA A 2 -1.24 22.11 -14.00
CA ALA A 2 -1.38 23.33 -13.22
C ALA A 2 -1.97 24.52 -13.98
N ARG A 3 -2.02 24.46 -15.32
CA ARG A 3 -2.69 25.48 -16.14
C ARG A 3 -4.20 25.49 -15.91
N LYS A 4 -4.77 24.35 -15.43
CA LYS A 4 -6.19 24.17 -15.12
C LYS A 4 -6.54 24.45 -13.66
N GLU A 5 -5.58 24.88 -12.85
CA GLU A 5 -5.79 25.19 -11.45
C GLU A 5 -6.77 26.37 -11.31
N LEU A 6 -7.78 26.18 -10.46
CA LEU A 6 -8.86 27.15 -10.27
C LEU A 6 -8.59 28.11 -9.09
N GLY A 7 -7.39 28.07 -8.51
CA GLY A 7 -7.03 28.93 -7.38
C GLY A 7 -7.77 28.54 -6.09
N ASN A 8 -8.44 29.48 -5.46
CA ASN A 8 -9.05 29.31 -4.14
C ASN A 8 -10.45 28.64 -4.18
N TRP A 9 -10.67 27.70 -5.09
CA TRP A 9 -11.97 27.06 -5.30
C TRP A 9 -12.56 26.34 -4.07
N THR A 10 -11.77 26.11 -3.03
CA THR A 10 -12.20 25.50 -1.77
C THR A 10 -12.69 26.52 -0.74
N GLN A 11 -12.59 27.82 -1.02
CA GLN A 11 -13.06 28.86 -0.13
C GLN A 11 -14.57 29.06 -0.26
N THR A 12 -15.20 29.48 0.83
CA THR A 12 -16.67 29.66 0.88
C THR A 12 -17.19 30.79 0.03
N ASP A 13 -16.33 31.73 -0.34
CA ASP A 13 -16.63 32.92 -1.17
C ASP A 13 -16.21 32.75 -2.64
N TYR A 14 -15.85 31.52 -3.06
CA TYR A 14 -15.48 31.22 -4.44
C TYR A 14 -16.72 31.36 -5.36
N ASP A 15 -16.54 32.03 -6.50
CA ASP A 15 -17.56 32.16 -7.53
C ASP A 15 -17.66 30.87 -8.35
N ASP A 16 -18.62 30.04 -8.03
CA ASP A 16 -18.91 28.75 -8.70
C ASP A 16 -20.01 28.84 -9.78
N THR A 17 -20.42 30.05 -10.18
CA THR A 17 -21.49 30.25 -11.16
C THR A 17 -21.25 29.60 -12.53
N LYS A 18 -19.99 29.28 -12.85
CA LYS A 18 -19.58 28.58 -14.08
C LYS A 18 -19.52 27.06 -13.93
N TRP A 19 -19.78 26.53 -12.75
CA TRP A 19 -19.78 25.09 -12.52
C TRP A 19 -21.11 24.48 -12.96
N MET A 20 -21.06 23.23 -13.39
CA MET A 20 -22.28 22.47 -13.64
C MET A 20 -22.97 22.13 -12.31
N PRO A 21 -24.29 22.13 -12.25
CA PRO A 21 -25.04 21.66 -11.10
C PRO A 21 -24.65 20.21 -10.74
N ALA A 22 -24.56 19.95 -9.43
CA ALA A 22 -24.32 18.60 -8.95
C ALA A 22 -25.52 17.69 -9.28
N GLU A 23 -25.26 16.50 -9.78
CA GLU A 23 -26.27 15.48 -10.05
C GLU A 23 -26.40 14.52 -8.87
N ARG A 24 -27.63 14.13 -8.56
CA ARG A 24 -27.89 13.06 -7.61
C ARG A 24 -27.69 11.72 -8.29
N VAL A 25 -26.82 10.90 -7.72
CA VAL A 25 -26.59 9.52 -8.15
C VAL A 25 -27.06 8.55 -7.06
N SER A 26 -27.20 7.27 -7.42
CA SER A 26 -27.45 6.22 -6.44
C SER A 26 -26.29 6.16 -5.44
N ILE A 27 -26.64 6.09 -4.15
CA ILE A 27 -25.63 5.91 -3.09
C ILE A 27 -25.03 4.50 -3.16
N PRO A 28 -23.74 4.31 -2.89
CA PRO A 28 -23.19 2.98 -2.68
C PRO A 28 -23.94 2.23 -1.58
N SER A 29 -24.10 0.94 -1.74
CA SER A 29 -24.62 0.08 -0.66
C SER A 29 -23.61 0.04 0.48
N GLY A 30 -24.10 -0.01 1.71
CA GLY A 30 -23.28 -0.15 2.90
C GLY A 30 -23.69 0.80 4.02
N THR A 31 -23.15 0.57 5.19
CA THR A 31 -23.37 1.39 6.39
C THR A 31 -22.17 2.29 6.61
N LEU A 32 -22.42 3.59 6.77
CA LEU A 32 -21.38 4.54 7.15
C LEU A 32 -20.92 4.24 8.58
N ARG A 33 -19.61 4.06 8.76
CA ARG A 33 -18.97 3.81 10.05
C ARG A 33 -17.75 4.70 10.24
N ALA A 34 -17.38 4.94 11.49
CA ALA A 34 -16.11 5.58 11.81
C ALA A 34 -14.93 4.71 11.35
N GLN A 35 -13.88 5.37 10.90
CA GLN A 35 -12.62 4.70 10.59
C GLN A 35 -12.03 4.08 11.86
N MET A 36 -11.61 2.82 11.79
CA MET A 36 -11.12 2.07 12.96
C MET A 36 -9.63 2.25 13.21
N MET A 37 -8.89 2.68 12.22
CA MET A 37 -7.43 2.79 12.27
C MET A 37 -6.97 4.17 11.78
N PRO A 38 -5.77 4.62 12.13
CA PRO A 38 -5.19 5.83 11.58
C PRO A 38 -5.13 5.80 10.05
N GLY A 39 -5.21 6.97 9.42
CA GLY A 39 -5.11 7.09 7.96
C GLY A 39 -3.67 7.11 7.48
N MET A 40 -3.50 6.91 6.17
CA MET A 40 -2.20 7.08 5.53
C MET A 40 -1.71 8.52 5.63
N LYS A 41 -0.45 8.70 6.00
CA LYS A 41 0.23 9.99 6.11
C LYS A 41 1.66 9.92 5.58
N VAL A 42 2.25 11.08 5.36
CA VAL A 42 3.70 11.21 5.24
C VAL A 42 4.29 11.10 6.65
N THR A 43 4.97 10.00 6.94
CA THR A 43 5.53 9.72 8.27
C THR A 43 7.01 10.03 8.36
N GLU A 44 7.72 10.03 7.23
CA GLU A 44 9.15 10.30 7.16
C GLU A 44 9.51 10.99 5.85
N THR A 45 10.58 11.78 5.86
CA THR A 45 11.13 12.40 4.65
C THR A 45 12.60 12.03 4.49
N LEU A 46 13.00 11.65 3.28
CA LEU A 46 14.38 11.33 2.94
C LEU A 46 14.91 12.32 1.89
N LYS A 47 16.22 12.55 1.93
CA LYS A 47 16.92 13.24 0.86
C LYS A 47 17.45 12.23 -0.13
N PRO A 48 17.35 12.46 -1.46
CA PRO A 48 18.03 11.62 -2.44
C PRO A 48 19.53 11.54 -2.16
N VAL A 49 20.10 10.34 -2.32
CA VAL A 49 21.55 10.14 -2.13
C VAL A 49 22.36 10.54 -3.35
N SER A 50 21.75 10.46 -4.54
CA SER A 50 22.36 10.91 -5.79
C SER A 50 21.33 11.25 -6.86
N ILE A 51 21.74 12.11 -7.80
CA ILE A 51 21.06 12.33 -9.08
C ILE A 51 22.15 12.33 -10.16
N GLN A 52 22.00 11.46 -11.14
CA GLN A 52 22.93 11.31 -12.26
C GLN A 52 22.23 11.68 -13.56
N LYS A 53 22.89 12.50 -14.38
CA LYS A 53 22.41 12.84 -15.71
C LYS A 53 22.66 11.68 -16.67
N MET A 54 21.65 11.32 -17.44
CA MET A 54 21.66 10.23 -18.41
C MET A 54 20.97 10.68 -19.70
N GLY A 55 21.76 11.17 -20.64
CA GLY A 55 21.20 11.77 -21.85
C GLY A 55 20.42 13.05 -21.57
N ASP A 56 19.13 13.04 -21.90
CA ASP A 56 18.17 14.14 -21.71
C ASP A 56 17.35 14.01 -20.40
N LYS A 57 17.62 12.97 -19.61
CA LYS A 57 16.94 12.66 -18.36
C LYS A 57 17.93 12.53 -17.19
N TYR A 58 17.38 12.30 -16.00
CA TYR A 58 18.16 12.06 -14.79
C TYR A 58 17.65 10.79 -14.09
N ILE A 59 18.55 10.07 -13.45
CA ILE A 59 18.24 8.96 -12.55
C ILE A 59 18.56 9.39 -11.12
N MET A 60 17.57 9.40 -10.28
CA MET A 60 17.65 9.68 -8.85
C MET A 60 17.66 8.39 -8.06
N ASP A 61 18.62 8.21 -7.13
CA ASP A 61 18.62 7.16 -6.12
C ASP A 61 18.18 7.74 -4.77
N THR A 62 17.14 7.19 -4.19
CA THR A 62 16.65 7.58 -2.86
C THR A 62 17.46 6.97 -1.72
N GLY A 63 18.31 5.96 -2.01
CA GLY A 63 19.10 5.21 -1.02
C GLY A 63 18.31 4.12 -0.29
N GLN A 64 16.98 4.11 -0.38
CA GLN A 64 16.10 3.16 0.29
C GLN A 64 14.94 2.78 -0.64
N ASN A 65 14.61 1.47 -0.73
CA ASN A 65 13.37 1.03 -1.34
C ASN A 65 12.21 1.27 -0.36
N LEU A 66 11.17 1.97 -0.79
CA LEU A 66 10.09 2.45 0.06
C LEU A 66 8.75 2.57 -0.70
N ALA A 67 7.67 2.79 0.02
CA ALA A 67 6.42 3.23 -0.56
C ALA A 67 6.15 4.70 -0.23
N GLY A 68 5.81 5.49 -1.25
CA GLY A 68 5.59 6.92 -1.09
C GLY A 68 5.53 7.66 -2.41
N TRP A 69 5.94 8.91 -2.38
CA TRP A 69 6.05 9.78 -3.55
C TRP A 69 7.23 10.75 -3.41
N VAL A 70 7.45 11.55 -4.46
CA VAL A 70 8.48 12.59 -4.45
C VAL A 70 7.84 13.97 -4.52
N ARG A 71 8.16 14.82 -3.55
CA ARG A 71 7.90 16.25 -3.62
C ARG A 71 9.09 16.94 -4.26
N PHE A 72 8.83 17.79 -5.22
CA PHE A 72 9.89 18.51 -5.93
C PHE A 72 9.61 20.00 -6.07
N ARG A 73 10.68 20.78 -6.20
CA ARG A 73 10.59 22.20 -6.54
C ARG A 73 10.20 22.33 -8.00
N ILE A 74 9.21 23.17 -8.29
CA ILE A 74 8.76 23.39 -9.67
C ILE A 74 9.76 24.27 -10.39
N LYS A 75 10.26 23.80 -11.54
CA LYS A 75 11.15 24.53 -12.45
C LYS A 75 10.70 24.28 -13.90
N GLY A 76 10.76 25.30 -14.74
CA GLY A 76 10.38 25.19 -16.15
C GLY A 76 9.54 26.37 -16.60
N GLN A 77 9.13 26.34 -17.86
CA GLN A 77 8.27 27.35 -18.49
C GLN A 77 6.83 26.84 -18.61
N ALA A 78 5.88 27.75 -18.83
CA ALA A 78 4.49 27.38 -19.04
C ALA A 78 4.35 26.34 -20.18
N GLY A 79 3.73 25.20 -19.87
CA GLY A 79 3.55 24.09 -20.79
C GLY A 79 4.58 22.97 -20.68
N ASP A 80 5.72 23.21 -20.02
CA ASP A 80 6.70 22.14 -19.77
C ASP A 80 6.08 21.03 -18.93
N SER A 81 6.41 19.80 -19.28
CA SER A 81 5.94 18.59 -18.57
C SER A 81 7.10 17.96 -17.80
N ILE A 82 7.03 18.01 -16.49
CA ILE A 82 7.94 17.29 -15.60
C ILE A 82 7.36 15.91 -15.36
N ARG A 83 8.15 14.87 -15.63
CA ARG A 83 7.74 13.48 -15.47
C ARG A 83 8.67 12.77 -14.50
N LEU A 84 8.08 12.07 -13.54
CA LEU A 84 8.74 11.18 -12.60
C LEU A 84 8.25 9.75 -12.86
N HIS A 85 9.16 8.85 -13.27
CA HIS A 85 8.86 7.45 -13.49
C HIS A 85 9.60 6.59 -12.45
N PHE A 86 8.88 5.79 -11.71
CA PHE A 86 9.33 5.12 -10.49
C PHE A 86 9.69 3.66 -10.74
N ALA A 87 10.79 3.17 -10.15
CA ALA A 87 11.21 1.78 -10.20
C ALA A 87 12.00 1.37 -8.94
N GLU A 88 12.03 0.08 -8.66
CA GLU A 88 12.76 -0.46 -7.51
C GLU A 88 14.22 -0.82 -7.83
N ARG A 89 14.55 -1.02 -9.09
CA ARG A 89 15.83 -1.50 -9.56
C ARG A 89 16.27 -0.77 -10.83
N LEU A 90 17.57 -0.87 -11.12
CA LEU A 90 18.15 -0.47 -12.39
C LEU A 90 18.50 -1.69 -13.23
N GLU A 91 18.51 -1.52 -14.52
CA GLU A 91 19.16 -2.41 -15.50
C GLU A 91 20.68 -2.25 -15.44
N SER A 92 21.41 -3.12 -16.12
CA SER A 92 22.88 -3.09 -16.14
C SER A 92 23.49 -1.84 -16.81
N ASP A 93 22.72 -1.18 -17.67
CA ASP A 93 23.10 0.08 -18.34
C ASP A 93 22.73 1.33 -17.54
N GLY A 94 22.11 1.16 -16.37
CA GLY A 94 21.69 2.24 -15.47
C GLY A 94 20.27 2.78 -15.73
N GLU A 95 19.56 2.27 -16.74
CA GLU A 95 18.15 2.56 -16.95
C GLU A 95 17.27 1.95 -15.84
N ILE A 96 16.07 2.48 -15.64
CA ILE A 96 15.14 1.91 -14.66
C ILE A 96 14.57 0.57 -15.15
N PHE A 97 14.50 -0.42 -14.25
CA PHE A 97 13.89 -1.72 -14.53
C PHE A 97 12.40 -1.66 -14.25
N THR A 98 11.57 -1.86 -15.29
CA THR A 98 10.10 -1.72 -15.19
C THR A 98 9.33 -3.01 -15.48
N LYS A 99 9.99 -4.10 -15.88
CA LYS A 99 9.31 -5.37 -16.21
C LYS A 99 8.52 -5.98 -15.05
N ASN A 100 8.99 -5.77 -13.81
CA ASN A 100 8.31 -6.22 -12.61
C ASN A 100 7.05 -5.40 -12.27
N LEU A 101 6.85 -4.27 -12.89
CA LEU A 101 5.69 -3.40 -12.66
C LEU A 101 4.43 -3.91 -13.38
N ARG A 102 4.58 -4.88 -14.30
CA ARG A 102 3.50 -5.37 -15.17
C ARG A 102 2.89 -4.19 -15.98
N ASP A 103 1.58 -3.96 -15.87
CA ASP A 103 0.88 -2.88 -16.58
C ASP A 103 0.83 -1.56 -15.78
N ALA A 104 1.46 -1.50 -14.62
CA ALA A 104 1.47 -0.28 -13.80
C ALA A 104 2.36 0.78 -14.44
N HIS A 105 1.80 1.93 -14.76
CA HIS A 105 2.55 3.04 -15.36
C HIS A 105 3.54 3.69 -14.41
N CYS A 106 3.31 3.64 -13.11
CA CYS A 106 4.18 4.17 -12.03
C CYS A 106 4.81 5.53 -12.38
N THR A 107 3.99 6.46 -12.85
CA THR A 107 4.45 7.74 -13.38
C THR A 107 3.60 8.88 -12.88
N ASP A 108 4.25 9.93 -12.35
CA ASP A 108 3.62 11.21 -12.05
C ASP A 108 4.02 12.24 -13.10
N ILE A 109 3.07 13.07 -13.54
CA ILE A 109 3.28 14.11 -14.52
C ILE A 109 2.75 15.44 -13.98
N TYR A 110 3.62 16.44 -13.93
CA TYR A 110 3.25 17.81 -13.62
C TYR A 110 3.45 18.70 -14.84
N VAL A 111 2.42 19.43 -15.25
CA VAL A 111 2.51 20.39 -16.33
C VAL A 111 2.56 21.79 -15.75
N VAL A 112 3.68 22.48 -15.97
CA VAL A 112 3.96 23.83 -15.43
C VAL A 112 2.96 24.84 -15.97
N SER A 113 2.41 25.68 -15.09
CA SER A 113 1.49 26.76 -15.50
C SER A 113 2.20 28.04 -15.92
N GLY A 114 3.43 28.24 -15.45
CA GLY A 114 4.17 29.51 -15.56
C GLY A 114 3.70 30.59 -14.60
N ARG A 115 2.76 30.25 -13.68
CA ARG A 115 2.20 31.14 -12.65
C ARG A 115 2.64 30.76 -11.25
N GLU A 116 3.43 29.68 -11.11
CA GLU A 116 3.90 29.19 -9.84
C GLU A 116 4.80 30.23 -9.14
N PRO A 117 4.58 30.49 -7.85
CA PRO A 117 5.48 31.36 -7.08
C PRO A 117 6.91 30.84 -7.09
N GLN A 118 7.89 31.73 -6.98
CA GLN A 118 9.29 31.32 -6.86
C GLN A 118 9.47 30.37 -5.68
N GLY A 119 10.09 29.23 -5.92
CA GLY A 119 10.35 28.20 -4.91
C GLY A 119 9.14 27.31 -4.62
N ALA A 120 8.04 27.43 -5.37
CA ALA A 120 6.89 26.53 -5.23
C ALA A 120 7.30 25.06 -5.39
N THR A 121 6.65 24.19 -4.64
CA THR A 121 6.85 22.74 -4.70
C THR A 121 5.53 22.04 -5.03
N TRP A 122 5.65 20.85 -5.60
CA TRP A 122 4.51 19.99 -5.85
C TRP A 122 4.79 18.55 -5.41
N ALA A 123 3.74 17.90 -4.93
CA ALA A 123 3.68 16.46 -4.70
C ALA A 123 2.32 15.93 -5.18
N PRO A 124 2.22 14.66 -5.61
CA PRO A 124 0.94 14.07 -5.97
C PRO A 124 0.03 13.93 -4.76
N ARG A 125 -1.26 13.67 -4.99
CA ARG A 125 -2.26 13.35 -3.97
C ARG A 125 -3.01 12.09 -4.37
N PHE A 126 -3.39 11.28 -3.39
CA PHE A 126 -4.18 10.06 -3.58
C PHE A 126 -3.52 8.99 -4.48
N VAL A 127 -2.19 8.99 -4.53
CA VAL A 127 -1.37 8.00 -5.21
C VAL A 127 -0.15 7.71 -4.36
N TYR A 128 0.41 6.51 -4.48
CA TYR A 128 1.74 6.16 -3.97
C TYR A 128 2.41 5.20 -4.93
N HIS A 129 3.74 5.14 -4.86
CA HIS A 129 4.58 4.24 -5.64
C HIS A 129 5.48 3.43 -4.71
N GLY A 130 5.85 2.21 -5.11
CA GLY A 130 6.93 1.44 -4.49
C GLY A 130 8.19 1.63 -5.33
N PHE A 131 9.26 2.21 -4.75
CA PHE A 131 10.44 2.58 -5.53
C PHE A 131 11.69 2.81 -4.68
N ARG A 132 12.82 2.70 -5.34
CA ARG A 132 14.11 3.25 -4.92
C ARG A 132 14.67 4.24 -5.93
N TYR A 133 14.41 4.01 -7.21
CA TYR A 133 14.92 4.86 -8.29
C TYR A 133 13.81 5.64 -8.95
N VAL A 134 14.13 6.84 -9.40
CA VAL A 134 13.20 7.70 -10.14
C VAL A 134 13.88 8.25 -11.36
N GLU A 135 13.32 7.94 -12.53
CA GLU A 135 13.70 8.62 -13.78
C GLU A 135 12.96 9.95 -13.86
N ILE A 136 13.70 11.01 -14.04
CA ILE A 136 13.20 12.38 -14.10
C ILE A 136 13.43 12.90 -15.50
N SER A 137 12.37 13.31 -16.20
CA SER A 137 12.46 13.93 -17.52
C SER A 137 11.69 15.25 -17.57
N GLY A 138 12.09 16.14 -18.51
CA GLY A 138 11.51 17.46 -18.64
C GLY A 138 11.82 18.42 -17.47
N TYR A 139 12.82 18.10 -16.65
CA TYR A 139 13.25 18.93 -15.52
C TYR A 139 14.61 19.59 -15.81
N PRO A 140 14.73 20.92 -15.74
CA PRO A 140 15.99 21.59 -16.03
C PRO A 140 16.94 21.51 -14.83
N ASP A 141 18.20 21.07 -15.07
CA ASP A 141 19.30 21.06 -14.10
C ASP A 141 18.88 20.48 -12.74
N ALA A 142 18.52 19.19 -12.75
CA ALA A 142 18.06 18.47 -11.55
C ALA A 142 19.21 18.29 -10.55
N LYS A 143 18.94 18.68 -9.28
CA LYS A 143 19.86 18.56 -8.15
C LYS A 143 19.14 17.91 -6.97
N THR A 144 19.89 17.25 -6.09
CA THR A 144 19.33 16.57 -4.92
C THR A 144 18.50 17.48 -4.02
N GLU A 145 18.88 18.75 -3.89
CA GLU A 145 18.16 19.74 -3.08
C GLU A 145 16.80 20.17 -3.66
N ASP A 146 16.53 19.82 -4.91
CA ASP A 146 15.23 20.11 -5.54
C ASP A 146 14.15 19.08 -5.17
N PHE A 147 14.54 17.93 -4.60
CA PHE A 147 13.65 16.80 -4.36
C PHE A 147 13.66 16.37 -2.90
N VAL A 148 12.49 15.97 -2.42
CA VAL A 148 12.28 15.35 -1.11
C VAL A 148 11.46 14.09 -1.33
N VAL A 149 11.95 12.97 -0.85
CA VAL A 149 11.23 11.69 -0.89
C VAL A 149 10.35 11.61 0.35
N GLU A 150 9.06 11.42 0.17
CA GLU A 150 8.06 11.35 1.24
C GLU A 150 7.57 9.91 1.38
N VAL A 151 7.86 9.31 2.54
CA VAL A 151 7.41 7.96 2.89
C VAL A 151 5.96 8.04 3.31
N VAL A 152 5.10 7.25 2.67
CA VAL A 152 3.66 7.23 2.92
C VAL A 152 3.24 5.86 3.41
N GLU A 153 2.66 5.82 4.59
CA GLU A 153 2.18 4.60 5.23
C GLU A 153 1.01 4.92 6.16
N ASP A 154 0.33 3.88 6.65
CA ASP A 154 -0.61 4.05 7.75
C ASP A 154 0.15 4.50 8.99
N GLU A 155 -0.34 5.55 9.66
CA GLU A 155 0.30 6.08 10.86
C GLU A 155 0.14 5.09 12.02
N MET A 156 1.21 4.35 12.32
CA MET A 156 1.28 3.38 13.42
C MET A 156 2.51 3.64 14.27
N ASP A 157 2.39 3.41 15.56
CA ASP A 157 3.54 3.46 16.45
C ASP A 157 4.50 2.30 16.16
N HIS A 158 5.80 2.61 16.17
CA HIS A 158 6.84 1.59 16.09
C HIS A 158 7.12 1.11 17.52
N THR A 159 6.81 -0.15 17.78
CA THR A 159 6.83 -0.74 19.14
C THR A 159 8.08 -1.55 19.43
N GLY A 160 8.84 -1.93 18.40
CA GLY A 160 10.01 -2.78 18.56
C GLY A 160 11.24 -2.30 17.81
N SER A 161 12.37 -2.77 18.28
CA SER A 161 13.66 -2.59 17.62
C SER A 161 14.54 -3.82 17.80
N PHE A 162 15.43 -4.05 16.85
CA PHE A 162 16.39 -5.15 16.90
C PHE A 162 17.78 -4.69 16.53
N SER A 163 18.76 -5.14 17.30
CA SER A 163 20.19 -4.94 17.02
C SER A 163 21.01 -6.08 17.60
N CYS A 164 21.96 -6.59 16.84
CA CYS A 164 22.92 -7.60 17.29
C CYS A 164 24.30 -7.35 16.65
N SER A 165 25.30 -8.18 17.01
CA SER A 165 26.67 -8.08 16.49
C SER A 165 26.79 -8.49 15.03
N ASP A 166 25.86 -9.28 14.50
CA ASP A 166 25.85 -9.73 13.09
C ASP A 166 25.21 -8.68 12.17
N LYS A 167 26.03 -8.13 11.27
CA LYS A 167 25.58 -7.08 10.33
C LYS A 167 24.55 -7.61 9.32
N THR A 168 24.63 -8.88 8.94
CA THR A 168 23.71 -9.48 7.98
C THR A 168 22.33 -9.63 8.60
N LEU A 169 22.24 -10.12 9.83
CA LEU A 169 20.96 -10.22 10.55
C LEU A 169 20.34 -8.85 10.76
N ASN A 170 21.12 -7.85 11.14
CA ASN A 170 20.61 -6.47 11.26
C ASN A 170 20.04 -5.95 9.94
N GLN A 171 20.70 -6.27 8.81
CA GLN A 171 20.20 -5.87 7.48
C GLN A 171 18.93 -6.62 7.09
N VAL A 172 18.86 -7.92 7.39
CA VAL A 172 17.63 -8.73 7.14
C VAL A 172 16.44 -8.13 7.89
N VAL A 173 16.61 -7.83 9.19
CA VAL A 173 15.54 -7.24 9.99
C VAL A 173 15.16 -5.85 9.48
N ARG A 174 16.14 -5.02 9.08
CA ARG A 174 15.87 -3.72 8.49
C ARG A 174 15.11 -3.83 7.18
N ASN A 175 15.45 -4.79 6.32
CA ASN A 175 14.73 -5.03 5.08
C ASN A 175 13.28 -5.47 5.34
N ALA A 176 13.06 -6.36 6.30
CA ALA A 176 11.72 -6.78 6.72
C ALA A 176 10.90 -5.59 7.23
N PHE A 177 11.47 -4.75 8.10
CA PHE A 177 10.83 -3.54 8.61
C PHE A 177 10.36 -2.61 7.46
N TRP A 178 11.23 -2.31 6.49
CA TRP A 178 10.87 -1.49 5.33
C TRP A 178 9.85 -2.16 4.42
N GLY A 179 9.91 -3.48 4.26
CA GLY A 179 8.92 -4.25 3.50
C GLY A 179 7.53 -4.16 4.13
N ILE A 180 7.44 -4.38 5.46
CA ILE A 180 6.18 -4.32 6.20
C ILE A 180 5.54 -2.93 6.08
N ARG A 181 6.26 -1.87 6.45
CA ARG A 181 5.71 -0.50 6.41
C ARG A 181 5.32 -0.06 4.99
N SER A 182 6.00 -0.57 3.96
CA SER A 182 5.66 -0.27 2.58
C SER A 182 4.35 -0.90 2.12
N ASN A 183 3.87 -1.93 2.83
CA ASN A 183 2.67 -2.69 2.51
C ASN A 183 1.47 -2.40 3.42
N TYR A 184 1.59 -1.48 4.37
CA TYR A 184 0.48 -1.00 5.19
C TYR A 184 -0.18 0.21 4.53
N LYS A 185 -1.36 -0.01 3.91
CA LYS A 185 -2.06 0.96 3.06
C LYS A 185 -3.58 0.95 3.28
N GLY A 186 -4.02 1.16 4.55
CA GLY A 186 -5.41 1.04 4.98
C GLY A 186 -5.85 -0.40 5.17
N MET A 187 -5.00 -1.33 4.81
CA MET A 187 -5.05 -2.78 4.92
C MET A 187 -3.66 -3.33 4.60
N PRO A 188 -3.33 -4.56 5.02
CA PRO A 188 -2.10 -5.21 4.54
C PRO A 188 -2.24 -5.53 3.06
N VAL A 189 -1.27 -5.12 2.22
CA VAL A 189 -1.26 -5.41 0.78
C VAL A 189 -0.02 -6.22 0.41
N ASP A 190 -0.10 -6.99 -0.68
CA ASP A 190 0.97 -7.85 -1.16
C ASP A 190 2.17 -7.09 -1.72
N CYS A 191 1.96 -5.92 -2.29
CA CYS A 191 3.00 -5.16 -2.96
C CYS A 191 2.63 -3.68 -3.14
N PRO A 192 3.62 -2.75 -3.08
CA PRO A 192 3.36 -1.32 -3.24
C PRO A 192 3.59 -0.81 -4.67
N GLN A 193 4.28 -1.58 -5.58
CA GLN A 193 4.85 -1.03 -6.80
C GLN A 193 4.09 -1.35 -8.09
N ARG A 194 3.44 -2.53 -8.17
CA ARG A 194 2.81 -3.01 -9.42
C ARG A 194 1.29 -2.87 -9.39
N ASN A 195 0.61 -3.28 -10.47
CA ASN A 195 -0.85 -3.18 -10.63
C ASN A 195 -1.65 -4.26 -9.87
N GLU A 196 -1.15 -4.79 -8.77
CA GLU A 196 -1.83 -5.76 -7.89
C GLU A 196 -2.37 -5.05 -6.65
N ARG A 197 -1.54 -4.82 -5.63
CA ARG A 197 -1.88 -4.05 -4.42
C ARG A 197 -3.14 -4.57 -3.72
N GLN A 198 -3.22 -5.92 -3.60
CA GLN A 198 -4.37 -6.61 -3.04
C GLN A 198 -4.09 -7.11 -1.63
N PRO A 199 -5.09 -7.13 -0.76
CA PRO A 199 -4.97 -7.68 0.58
C PRO A 199 -5.10 -9.21 0.55
N TRP A 200 -4.10 -9.89 -0.03
CA TRP A 200 -4.02 -11.34 -0.07
C TRP A 200 -3.92 -11.91 1.34
N LEU A 201 -4.79 -12.86 1.64
CA LEU A 201 -4.88 -13.42 2.99
C LEU A 201 -3.62 -14.19 3.38
N GLY A 202 -3.13 -15.04 2.47
CA GLY A 202 -1.96 -15.89 2.73
C GLY A 202 -0.69 -15.12 3.04
N ASP A 203 -0.48 -13.97 2.39
CA ASP A 203 0.74 -13.17 2.51
C ASP A 203 0.99 -12.69 3.96
N HIS A 204 -0.05 -12.40 4.69
CA HIS A 204 0.03 -11.88 6.06
C HIS A 204 -0.37 -12.89 7.14
N ALA A 205 -0.78 -14.12 6.76
CA ALA A 205 -1.21 -15.14 7.70
C ALA A 205 -0.15 -15.46 8.77
N MET A 206 1.07 -15.73 8.31
CA MET A 206 2.19 -16.05 9.21
C MET A 206 3.01 -14.80 9.57
N GLY A 207 2.98 -13.78 8.72
CA GLY A 207 3.72 -12.52 8.91
C GLY A 207 3.23 -11.72 10.10
N CYS A 208 1.93 -11.74 10.39
CA CYS A 208 1.29 -10.89 11.39
C CYS A 208 1.95 -10.92 12.78
N TRP A 209 2.47 -12.08 13.21
CA TRP A 209 3.20 -12.24 14.47
C TRP A 209 4.51 -11.47 14.50
N GLY A 210 5.31 -11.57 13.43
CA GLY A 210 6.56 -10.83 13.30
C GLY A 210 6.34 -9.33 13.10
N GLU A 211 5.30 -8.97 12.37
CA GLU A 211 4.92 -7.58 12.11
C GLU A 211 4.52 -6.86 13.40
N SER A 212 3.75 -7.51 14.27
CA SER A 212 3.33 -6.96 15.58
C SER A 212 4.46 -6.74 16.57
N MET A 213 5.65 -7.30 16.31
CA MET A 213 6.85 -7.02 17.11
C MET A 213 7.46 -5.64 16.79
N PHE A 214 7.15 -5.07 15.62
CA PHE A 214 7.72 -3.79 15.17
C PHE A 214 6.69 -2.66 15.11
N PHE A 215 5.41 -2.99 14.94
CA PHE A 215 4.33 -2.02 14.74
C PHE A 215 3.16 -2.30 15.67
N ASP A 216 2.55 -1.25 16.20
CA ASP A 216 1.23 -1.36 16.83
C ASP A 216 0.17 -1.51 15.75
N ASN A 217 0.05 -2.72 15.22
CA ASN A 217 -0.87 -3.06 14.15
C ASN A 217 -2.23 -3.59 14.66
N HIS A 218 -2.51 -3.45 15.97
CA HIS A 218 -3.74 -3.92 16.60
C HIS A 218 -5.01 -3.44 15.87
N ALA A 219 -5.13 -2.13 15.65
CA ALA A 219 -6.32 -1.54 15.02
C ALA A 219 -6.48 -1.99 13.56
N MET A 220 -5.38 -2.12 12.81
CA MET A 220 -5.39 -2.56 11.42
C MET A 220 -5.84 -4.02 11.30
N TYR A 221 -5.28 -4.92 12.08
CA TYR A 221 -5.65 -6.34 12.05
C TYR A 221 -7.07 -6.60 12.57
N ASN A 222 -7.53 -5.82 13.56
CA ASN A 222 -8.93 -5.83 13.99
C ASN A 222 -9.89 -5.44 12.85
N LYS A 223 -9.57 -4.37 12.15
CA LYS A 223 -10.33 -3.94 10.97
C LYS A 223 -10.30 -5.02 9.89
N TRP A 224 -9.13 -5.58 9.61
CA TRP A 224 -8.98 -6.59 8.55
C TRP A 224 -9.69 -7.91 8.87
N ALA A 225 -9.70 -8.36 10.13
CA ALA A 225 -10.52 -9.51 10.56
C ALA A 225 -12.01 -9.29 10.26
N ARG A 226 -12.49 -8.06 10.48
CA ARG A 226 -13.87 -7.69 10.11
C ARG A 226 -14.08 -7.69 8.61
N ASP A 227 -13.14 -7.14 7.82
CA ASP A 227 -13.25 -7.12 6.36
C ASP A 227 -13.31 -8.55 5.79
N ILE A 228 -12.53 -9.50 6.33
CA ILE A 228 -12.56 -10.91 5.96
C ILE A 228 -13.93 -11.52 6.28
N ARG A 229 -14.45 -11.28 7.49
CA ARG A 229 -15.78 -11.76 7.90
C ARG A 229 -16.88 -11.20 7.00
N GLU A 230 -16.85 -9.90 6.69
CA GLU A 230 -17.87 -9.25 5.87
C GLU A 230 -17.82 -9.72 4.41
N ALA A 231 -16.68 -10.25 3.95
CA ALA A 231 -16.53 -10.84 2.63
C ALA A 231 -16.91 -12.34 2.56
N GLN A 232 -17.21 -12.99 3.68
CA GLN A 232 -17.58 -14.40 3.72
C GLN A 232 -18.92 -14.65 3.03
N ARG A 233 -18.99 -15.66 2.16
CA ARG A 233 -20.22 -16.09 1.49
C ARG A 233 -21.19 -16.82 2.42
N GLU A 234 -22.43 -16.95 1.97
CA GLU A 234 -23.47 -17.67 2.71
C GLU A 234 -23.15 -19.15 2.92
N ASP A 235 -22.46 -19.79 1.98
CA ASP A 235 -22.00 -21.17 2.08
C ASP A 235 -20.82 -21.37 3.06
N GLY A 236 -20.21 -20.28 3.54
CA GLY A 236 -19.08 -20.31 4.46
C GLY A 236 -17.72 -20.08 3.80
N CYS A 237 -17.65 -20.03 2.47
CA CYS A 237 -16.41 -19.77 1.76
C CYS A 237 -15.87 -18.36 2.08
N ILE A 238 -14.59 -18.27 2.41
CA ILE A 238 -13.86 -17.01 2.61
C ILE A 238 -13.03 -16.73 1.34
N PRO A 239 -12.96 -15.47 0.87
CA PRO A 239 -12.20 -15.13 -0.33
C PRO A 239 -10.70 -15.25 -0.14
N ASP A 240 -9.96 -15.20 -1.25
CA ASP A 240 -8.51 -15.20 -1.24
C ASP A 240 -7.91 -13.82 -0.89
N VAL A 241 -8.70 -12.76 -1.11
CA VAL A 241 -8.38 -11.35 -0.80
C VAL A 241 -9.54 -10.71 -0.05
N ALA A 242 -9.29 -9.87 0.93
CA ALA A 242 -10.31 -9.15 1.68
C ALA A 242 -9.84 -7.74 2.10
N PRO A 243 -10.59 -6.66 1.78
CA PRO A 243 -11.86 -6.65 1.05
C PRO A 243 -11.77 -7.32 -0.33
N ALA A 244 -12.84 -7.95 -0.76
CA ALA A 244 -12.85 -8.74 -1.99
C ALA A 244 -13.02 -7.85 -3.25
N TYR A 245 -12.06 -6.94 -3.52
CA TYR A 245 -12.04 -6.13 -4.74
C TYR A 245 -11.98 -7.00 -5.99
N TRP A 246 -11.15 -8.04 -5.94
CA TRP A 246 -11.17 -9.12 -6.90
C TRP A 246 -12.07 -10.23 -6.36
N ASN A 247 -12.97 -10.71 -7.17
CA ASN A 247 -13.91 -11.76 -6.79
C ASN A 247 -13.23 -13.14 -6.82
N TYR A 248 -12.18 -13.30 -6.01
CA TYR A 248 -11.41 -14.54 -5.90
C TYR A 248 -11.91 -15.35 -4.69
N TYR A 249 -12.68 -16.37 -5.00
CA TYR A 249 -13.13 -17.38 -4.06
C TYR A 249 -12.72 -18.74 -4.59
N SER A 250 -11.42 -19.03 -4.51
CA SER A 250 -10.85 -20.27 -5.05
C SER A 250 -11.15 -21.48 -4.18
N ASP A 251 -11.72 -21.23 -3.01
CA ASP A 251 -12.19 -22.27 -2.12
C ASP A 251 -11.04 -23.16 -1.64
N ASN A 252 -10.10 -22.53 -0.94
CA ASN A 252 -8.92 -23.15 -0.35
C ASN A 252 -8.92 -23.03 1.16
N VAL A 253 -7.94 -23.61 1.82
CA VAL A 253 -7.83 -23.64 3.29
C VAL A 253 -6.73 -22.71 3.80
N THR A 254 -5.57 -22.69 3.14
CA THR A 254 -4.38 -21.96 3.61
C THR A 254 -4.60 -20.45 3.70
N TRP A 255 -5.16 -19.81 2.68
CA TRP A 255 -5.43 -18.36 2.71
C TRP A 255 -6.54 -17.99 3.70
N PRO A 256 -7.73 -18.64 3.69
CA PRO A 256 -8.78 -18.37 4.67
C PRO A 256 -8.39 -18.61 6.13
N ALA A 257 -7.41 -19.48 6.41
CA ALA A 257 -6.91 -19.71 7.77
C ALA A 257 -6.34 -18.42 8.41
N THR A 258 -6.08 -17.38 7.63
CA THR A 258 -5.69 -16.06 8.14
C THR A 258 -6.68 -15.50 9.15
N LEU A 259 -7.98 -15.71 8.97
CA LEU A 259 -8.97 -15.18 9.91
C LEU A 259 -8.77 -15.69 11.35
N PRO A 260 -8.74 -17.01 11.64
CA PRO A 260 -8.44 -17.47 12.99
C PRO A 260 -7.03 -17.14 13.45
N LEU A 261 -6.02 -17.14 12.55
CA LEU A 261 -4.63 -16.83 12.92
C LEU A 261 -4.46 -15.39 13.40
N ILE A 262 -5.04 -14.40 12.72
CA ILE A 262 -4.97 -13.01 13.19
C ILE A 262 -5.79 -12.77 14.46
N CYS A 263 -6.91 -13.47 14.65
CA CYS A 263 -7.65 -13.40 15.90
C CYS A 263 -6.81 -13.94 17.07
N ASP A 264 -6.09 -15.05 16.88
CA ASP A 264 -5.18 -15.62 17.86
C ASP A 264 -3.98 -14.70 18.14
N MET A 265 -3.39 -14.10 17.11
CA MET A 265 -2.32 -13.11 17.26
C MET A 265 -2.78 -11.89 18.08
N LEU A 266 -3.98 -11.35 17.79
CA LEU A 266 -4.55 -10.21 18.52
C LEU A 266 -4.79 -10.55 20.00
N PHE A 267 -5.27 -11.76 20.28
CA PHE A 267 -5.41 -12.21 21.66
C PHE A 267 -4.06 -12.38 22.35
N THR A 268 -3.11 -13.07 21.71
CA THR A 268 -1.83 -13.42 22.33
C THR A 268 -0.95 -12.19 22.56
N ASN A 269 -0.88 -11.28 21.59
CA ASN A 269 0.03 -10.13 21.67
C ASN A 269 -0.58 -8.91 22.35
N TYR A 270 -1.91 -8.75 22.28
CA TYR A 270 -2.61 -7.57 22.81
C TYR A 270 -3.63 -7.88 23.92
N GLY A 271 -3.89 -9.17 24.22
CA GLY A 271 -4.89 -9.57 25.20
C GLY A 271 -6.33 -9.27 24.78
N ASP A 272 -6.59 -9.01 23.49
CA ASP A 272 -7.91 -8.62 23.00
C ASP A 272 -8.74 -9.83 22.58
N MET A 273 -9.77 -10.15 23.37
CA MET A 273 -10.71 -11.24 23.08
C MET A 273 -11.78 -10.90 22.05
N ARG A 274 -12.05 -9.60 21.83
CA ARG A 274 -13.15 -9.16 20.94
C ARG A 274 -13.03 -9.70 19.52
N PRO A 275 -11.85 -9.74 18.88
CA PRO A 275 -11.71 -10.31 17.54
C PRO A 275 -12.11 -11.79 17.48
N ILE A 276 -11.82 -12.55 18.54
CA ILE A 276 -12.23 -13.96 18.63
C ILE A 276 -13.75 -14.04 18.77
N GLU A 277 -14.34 -13.31 19.71
CA GLU A 277 -15.79 -13.31 19.96
C GLU A 277 -16.58 -12.87 18.73
N ASP A 278 -16.18 -11.77 18.11
CA ASP A 278 -16.82 -11.19 16.94
C ASP A 278 -16.74 -12.08 15.69
N ASN A 279 -15.64 -12.80 15.52
CA ASN A 279 -15.39 -13.60 14.32
C ASN A 279 -15.66 -15.10 14.52
N TYR A 280 -15.91 -15.56 15.74
CA TYR A 280 -16.17 -16.97 16.02
C TYR A 280 -17.28 -17.60 15.16
N PRO A 281 -18.44 -16.93 14.94
CA PRO A 281 -19.47 -17.47 14.05
C PRO A 281 -18.97 -17.68 12.61
N ALA A 282 -18.18 -16.75 12.09
CA ALA A 282 -17.61 -16.82 10.74
C ALA A 282 -16.57 -17.94 10.63
N ILE A 283 -15.67 -18.05 11.62
CA ILE A 283 -14.68 -19.12 11.70
C ILE A 283 -15.37 -20.50 11.77
N LYS A 284 -16.37 -20.63 12.63
CA LYS A 284 -17.15 -21.87 12.75
C LYS A 284 -17.84 -22.25 11.44
N LYS A 285 -18.42 -21.27 10.75
CA LYS A 285 -19.08 -21.47 9.47
C LYS A 285 -18.10 -21.93 8.40
N TRP A 286 -16.91 -21.31 8.33
CA TRP A 286 -15.84 -21.71 7.43
C TRP A 286 -15.32 -23.14 7.74
N VAL A 287 -15.08 -23.48 9.00
CA VAL A 287 -14.66 -24.83 9.38
C VAL A 287 -15.73 -25.87 9.02
N SER A 288 -17.02 -25.53 9.17
CA SER A 288 -18.12 -26.41 8.74
C SER A 288 -18.11 -26.61 7.23
N HIS A 289 -17.90 -25.54 6.45
CA HIS A 289 -17.75 -25.60 5.00
C HIS A 289 -16.60 -26.53 4.57
N ILE A 290 -15.42 -26.41 5.20
CA ILE A 290 -14.28 -27.31 4.92
C ILE A 290 -14.67 -28.77 5.20
N ARG A 291 -15.29 -29.03 6.34
CA ARG A 291 -15.70 -30.39 6.74
C ARG A 291 -16.70 -31.01 5.78
N GLU A 292 -17.60 -30.22 5.24
CA GLU A 292 -18.65 -30.67 4.32
C GLU A 292 -18.09 -30.92 2.91
N TYR A 293 -17.24 -30.03 2.39
CA TYR A 293 -16.87 -30.03 0.99
C TYR A 293 -15.49 -30.62 0.70
N TYR A 294 -14.53 -30.61 1.67
CA TYR A 294 -13.13 -30.97 1.41
C TYR A 294 -12.55 -32.02 2.35
N MET A 295 -13.22 -32.33 3.43
CA MET A 295 -12.70 -33.27 4.43
C MET A 295 -13.23 -34.65 4.16
N THR A 296 -12.34 -35.67 4.13
CA THR A 296 -12.73 -37.06 4.08
C THR A 296 -13.27 -37.52 5.45
N LYS A 297 -13.89 -38.70 5.47
CA LYS A 297 -14.30 -39.35 6.73
C LYS A 297 -13.14 -39.61 7.71
N ASP A 298 -11.89 -39.65 7.19
CA ASP A 298 -10.67 -39.85 7.98
C ASP A 298 -10.04 -38.50 8.39
N TYR A 299 -10.79 -37.39 8.28
CA TYR A 299 -10.39 -36.04 8.64
C TYR A 299 -9.22 -35.47 7.81
N ILE A 300 -9.01 -35.95 6.61
CA ILE A 300 -8.00 -35.45 5.68
C ILE A 300 -8.65 -34.41 4.78
N ILE A 301 -8.05 -33.21 4.70
CA ILE A 301 -8.45 -32.16 3.76
C ILE A 301 -7.87 -32.50 2.40
N THR A 302 -8.71 -32.54 1.35
CA THR A 302 -8.36 -33.00 0.01
C THR A 302 -8.24 -31.87 -1.02
N LYS A 303 -8.49 -30.62 -0.61
CA LYS A 303 -8.46 -29.48 -1.51
C LYS A 303 -7.75 -28.30 -0.87
N ASP A 304 -6.72 -27.82 -1.54
CA ASP A 304 -6.12 -26.52 -1.32
C ASP A 304 -5.53 -26.05 -2.65
N LYS A 305 -5.72 -24.79 -3.00
CA LYS A 305 -5.24 -24.23 -4.27
C LYS A 305 -3.79 -23.80 -4.21
N TYR A 306 -3.39 -23.26 -3.07
CA TYR A 306 -2.10 -22.59 -2.96
C TYR A 306 -1.05 -23.45 -2.31
N GLY A 307 -1.38 -24.21 -1.27
CA GLY A 307 -0.43 -25.06 -0.54
C GLY A 307 0.83 -24.29 -0.17
N ASP A 308 1.98 -24.89 -0.49
CA ASP A 308 3.28 -24.21 -0.47
C ASP A 308 3.40 -23.32 -1.71
N TRP A 309 3.09 -22.04 -1.56
CA TRP A 309 3.10 -21.08 -2.67
C TRP A 309 4.53 -20.81 -3.17
N CYS A 310 4.71 -20.83 -4.49
CA CYS A 310 6.01 -20.60 -5.17
C CYS A 310 7.09 -21.67 -4.90
N VAL A 311 6.72 -22.91 -4.62
CA VAL A 311 7.66 -24.05 -4.52
C VAL A 311 7.92 -24.67 -5.88
#